data_e5254f1a6cd50c2cff4ff68519f914a6
#
_entry.id   e5254f1a6cd50c2cff4ff68519f914a6
#
_cell.length_a   1.000
_cell.length_b   1.000
_cell.length_c   1.000
_cell.angle_alpha   90.00
_cell.angle_beta   90.00
_cell.angle_gamma   90.00
#
_symmetry.space_group_name_H-M   'P 1'
#
loop_
_entity.id
_entity.type
_entity.pdbx_description
1 polymer ?
#
loop_
_entity_poly.entity_id
_entity_poly.type
_entity_poly.pdbx_seq_one_letter_code
_entity_poly.pdbx_strand_id
1 'polypeptide(L)'
;RKGEGTKTAETGVVSGTAFFINSRGNLLTNNHVVEGCKLQKIIYENNEHEAKIVATDKTLDLALLKTDLKSTSYISFSKEEPTKLQTIYVAGYPLGKGLSDDLKINDGKINSLKGFENNSNEIQVDAAINPGNSGGPIVNRRAELVAIAVSGMSKEVTEGINFGIKSSAAENFLKSNKIIP
;
A
#
# COMPACT_ATOMS: atom_id res chain seq x y z
N ARG A 1 13.95 -8.72 -47.36
CA ARG A 1 13.33 -9.59 -46.36
C ARG A 1 13.33 -8.85 -45.03
N LYS A 2 12.16 -8.47 -44.57
CA LYS A 2 11.93 -7.82 -43.30
C LYS A 2 12.12 -8.86 -42.17
N GLY A 3 13.03 -8.60 -41.24
CA GLY A 3 13.14 -9.36 -39.99
C GLY A 3 12.09 -8.86 -39.02
N GLU A 4 11.14 -9.69 -38.65
CA GLU A 4 10.22 -9.46 -37.54
C GLU A 4 11.01 -9.61 -36.24
N GLY A 5 11.24 -8.49 -35.57
CA GLY A 5 11.76 -8.47 -34.22
C GLY A 5 10.64 -8.88 -33.26
N THR A 6 10.71 -10.08 -32.72
CA THR A 6 9.93 -10.51 -31.56
C THR A 6 10.26 -9.59 -30.38
N LYS A 7 9.31 -8.72 -30.04
CA LYS A 7 9.35 -8.02 -28.75
C LYS A 7 9.17 -9.06 -27.65
N THR A 8 10.25 -9.46 -27.03
CA THR A 8 10.21 -10.12 -25.72
C THR A 8 9.61 -9.13 -24.74
N ALA A 9 8.43 -9.44 -24.20
CA ALA A 9 7.86 -8.68 -23.09
C ALA A 9 8.86 -8.80 -21.93
N GLU A 10 9.52 -7.72 -21.56
CA GLU A 10 10.27 -7.63 -20.33
C GLU A 10 9.28 -7.84 -19.19
N THR A 11 9.44 -8.94 -18.47
CA THR A 11 8.72 -9.21 -17.23
C THR A 11 9.29 -8.28 -16.16
N GLY A 12 8.78 -7.05 -16.12
CA GLY A 12 9.15 -6.08 -15.10
C GLY A 12 8.71 -6.61 -13.72
N VAL A 13 9.66 -6.66 -12.78
CA VAL A 13 9.34 -6.93 -11.38
C VAL A 13 8.87 -5.62 -10.77
N VAL A 14 7.63 -5.59 -10.29
CA VAL A 14 7.09 -4.49 -9.49
C VAL A 14 7.20 -4.88 -8.01
N SER A 15 7.66 -3.98 -7.17
CA SER A 15 7.74 -4.17 -5.73
C SER A 15 6.95 -3.10 -4.98
N GLY A 16 6.40 -3.47 -3.84
CA GLY A 16 5.66 -2.59 -2.95
C GLY A 16 5.61 -3.17 -1.54
N THR A 17 4.84 -2.53 -0.70
CA THR A 17 4.60 -2.97 0.68
C THR A 17 3.20 -3.54 0.80
N ALA A 18 3.04 -4.59 1.59
CA ALA A 18 1.77 -5.14 2.03
C ALA A 18 1.81 -5.32 3.54
N PHE A 19 0.65 -5.31 4.19
CA PHE A 19 0.56 -5.51 5.64
C PHE A 19 -0.63 -6.39 6.01
N PHE A 20 -0.47 -7.20 7.06
CA PHE A 20 -1.54 -8.04 7.59
C PHE A 20 -2.62 -7.20 8.26
N ILE A 21 -3.88 -7.53 7.97
CA ILE A 21 -5.07 -6.91 8.56
C ILE A 21 -5.78 -7.81 9.56
N ASN A 22 -5.38 -9.06 9.64
CA ASN A 22 -5.85 -10.03 10.63
C ASN A 22 -4.89 -11.22 10.73
N SER A 23 -5.13 -12.10 11.72
CA SER A 23 -4.34 -13.31 11.95
C SER A 23 -4.54 -14.42 10.92
N ARG A 24 -5.50 -14.26 10.01
CA ARG A 24 -5.89 -15.30 9.04
C ARG A 24 -5.10 -15.25 7.73
N GLY A 25 -4.10 -14.37 7.62
CA GLY A 25 -3.27 -14.24 6.43
C GLY A 25 -3.88 -13.37 5.33
N ASN A 26 -4.79 -12.46 5.68
CA ASN A 26 -5.26 -11.42 4.77
C ASN A 26 -4.33 -10.21 4.83
N LEU A 27 -3.95 -9.68 3.65
CA LEU A 27 -3.12 -8.48 3.55
C LEU A 27 -3.77 -7.46 2.64
N LEU A 28 -3.49 -6.19 2.91
CA LEU A 28 -3.77 -5.08 2.02
C LEU A 28 -2.50 -4.55 1.37
N THR A 29 -2.65 -4.09 0.13
CA THR A 29 -1.66 -3.35 -0.65
C THR A 29 -2.37 -2.51 -1.71
N ASN A 30 -1.64 -1.78 -2.55
CA ASN A 30 -2.24 -1.10 -3.69
C ASN A 30 -2.49 -2.04 -4.88
N ASN A 31 -3.52 -1.72 -5.69
CA ASN A 31 -3.81 -2.46 -6.92
C ASN A 31 -2.67 -2.38 -7.92
N HIS A 32 -2.08 -1.18 -8.12
CA HIS A 32 -0.98 -1.00 -9.08
C HIS A 32 0.27 -1.83 -8.74
N VAL A 33 0.46 -2.25 -7.47
CA VAL A 33 1.57 -3.13 -7.06
C VAL A 33 1.38 -4.56 -7.56
N VAL A 34 0.15 -5.01 -7.73
CA VAL A 34 -0.17 -6.39 -8.13
C VAL A 34 -0.73 -6.51 -9.55
N GLU A 35 -1.13 -5.40 -10.15
CA GLU A 35 -1.73 -5.38 -11.49
C GLU A 35 -0.76 -5.90 -12.55
N GLY A 36 -1.25 -6.80 -13.40
CA GLY A 36 -0.44 -7.41 -14.46
C GLY A 36 0.57 -8.47 -14.01
N CYS A 37 0.74 -8.68 -12.71
CA CYS A 37 1.60 -9.72 -12.18
C CYS A 37 0.90 -11.10 -12.26
N LYS A 38 1.58 -12.09 -12.84
CA LYS A 38 1.08 -13.47 -12.89
C LYS A 38 1.18 -14.20 -11.56
N LEU A 39 2.13 -13.81 -10.74
CA LEU A 39 2.42 -14.42 -9.44
C LEU A 39 2.74 -13.31 -8.45
N GLN A 40 2.05 -13.31 -7.31
CA GLN A 40 2.35 -12.45 -6.18
C GLN A 40 3.17 -13.22 -5.18
N LYS A 41 4.33 -12.67 -4.82
CA LYS A 41 5.20 -13.19 -3.77
C LYS A 41 5.29 -12.18 -2.64
N ILE A 42 5.17 -12.67 -1.42
CA ILE A 42 5.39 -11.91 -0.19
C ILE A 42 6.71 -12.34 0.40
N ILE A 43 7.53 -11.38 0.78
CA ILE A 43 8.71 -11.62 1.59
C ILE A 43 8.33 -11.34 3.04
N TYR A 44 8.34 -12.37 3.86
CA TYR A 44 8.03 -12.28 5.27
C TYR A 44 9.08 -13.05 6.07
N GLU A 45 9.70 -12.40 7.07
CA GLU A 45 10.82 -12.97 7.84
C GLU A 45 11.92 -13.57 6.96
N ASN A 46 12.31 -12.82 5.91
CA ASN A 46 13.32 -13.20 4.91
C ASN A 46 12.99 -14.44 4.05
N ASN A 47 11.77 -14.95 4.13
CA ASN A 47 11.31 -16.06 3.30
C ASN A 47 10.28 -15.58 2.26
N GLU A 48 10.30 -16.22 1.08
CA GLU A 48 9.29 -16.00 0.04
C GLU A 48 8.07 -16.88 0.28
N HIS A 49 6.89 -16.28 0.20
CA HIS A 49 5.60 -16.96 0.31
C HIS A 49 4.71 -16.55 -0.84
N GLU A 50 3.90 -17.47 -1.33
CA GLU A 50 2.91 -17.16 -2.34
C GLU A 50 1.70 -16.44 -1.72
N ALA A 51 1.14 -15.51 -2.49
CA ALA A 51 -0.12 -14.86 -2.18
C ALA A 51 -1.06 -14.91 -3.38
N LYS A 52 -2.35 -14.98 -3.08
CA LYS A 52 -3.41 -14.94 -4.10
C LYS A 52 -4.16 -13.63 -4.00
N ILE A 53 -4.47 -13.02 -5.14
CA ILE A 53 -5.37 -11.87 -5.19
C ILE A 53 -6.79 -12.38 -4.90
N VAL A 54 -7.41 -11.83 -3.87
CA VAL A 54 -8.81 -12.11 -3.49
C VAL A 54 -9.75 -11.13 -4.17
N ALA A 55 -9.38 -9.84 -4.14
CA ALA A 55 -10.14 -8.76 -4.74
C ALA A 55 -9.24 -7.58 -5.07
N THR A 56 -9.65 -6.78 -6.04
CA THR A 56 -9.00 -5.52 -6.40
C THR A 56 -10.05 -4.45 -6.65
N ASP A 57 -9.69 -3.20 -6.36
CA ASP A 57 -10.44 -2.02 -6.75
C ASP A 57 -9.46 -1.04 -7.41
N LYS A 58 -9.61 -0.87 -8.73
CA LYS A 58 -8.74 0.02 -9.51
C LYS A 58 -9.01 1.50 -9.25
N THR A 59 -10.24 1.85 -8.89
CA THR A 59 -10.62 3.25 -8.61
C THR A 59 -10.05 3.71 -7.27
N LEU A 60 -10.09 2.85 -6.26
CA LEU A 60 -9.49 3.10 -4.95
C LEU A 60 -8.00 2.76 -4.91
N ASP A 61 -7.46 2.10 -5.94
CA ASP A 61 -6.09 1.55 -5.97
C ASP A 61 -5.81 0.61 -4.79
N LEU A 62 -6.75 -0.30 -4.49
CA LEU A 62 -6.64 -1.28 -3.42
C LEU A 62 -6.60 -2.71 -3.94
N ALA A 63 -5.83 -3.55 -3.28
CA ALA A 63 -5.82 -5.00 -3.48
C ALA A 63 -5.83 -5.74 -2.15
N LEU A 64 -6.68 -6.77 -2.08
CA LEU A 64 -6.76 -7.71 -0.98
C LEU A 64 -6.07 -9.01 -1.39
N LEU A 65 -5.07 -9.39 -0.63
CA LEU A 65 -4.32 -10.62 -0.84
C LEU A 65 -4.62 -11.64 0.25
N LYS A 66 -4.41 -12.90 -0.08
CA LYS A 66 -4.49 -14.04 0.84
C LYS A 66 -3.25 -14.89 0.74
N THR A 67 -2.65 -15.20 1.87
CA THR A 67 -1.57 -16.16 2.03
C THR A 67 -1.93 -17.22 3.08
N ASP A 68 -1.21 -18.33 3.09
CA ASP A 68 -1.35 -19.38 4.12
C ASP A 68 -0.60 -19.03 5.42
N LEU A 69 0.16 -17.93 5.42
CA LEU A 69 0.80 -17.40 6.62
C LEU A 69 -0.24 -17.03 7.69
N LYS A 70 0.08 -17.36 8.91
CA LYS A 70 -0.65 -16.88 10.09
C LYS A 70 0.23 -15.87 10.81
N SER A 71 -0.20 -14.62 10.84
CA SER A 71 0.52 -13.58 11.56
C SER A 71 -0.09 -13.37 12.93
N THR A 72 0.75 -13.30 13.95
CA THR A 72 0.34 -12.87 15.29
C THR A 72 0.28 -11.35 15.42
N SER A 73 0.90 -10.64 14.46
CA SER A 73 0.93 -9.19 14.40
C SER A 73 0.20 -8.69 13.16
N TYR A 74 -0.79 -7.85 13.35
CA TYR A 74 -1.56 -7.22 12.27
C TYR A 74 -1.94 -5.79 12.67
N ILE A 75 -2.28 -4.97 11.69
CA ILE A 75 -2.62 -3.56 11.92
C ILE A 75 -4.13 -3.42 12.10
N SER A 76 -4.53 -2.88 13.25
CA SER A 76 -5.92 -2.53 13.53
C SER A 76 -6.29 -1.22 12.86
N PHE A 77 -7.55 -1.07 12.45
CA PHE A 77 -8.04 0.16 11.86
C PHE A 77 -8.38 1.20 12.93
N SER A 78 -7.99 2.45 12.68
CA SER A 78 -8.38 3.56 13.56
C SER A 78 -9.90 3.76 13.49
N LYS A 79 -10.51 3.92 14.66
CA LYS A 79 -11.93 4.28 14.78
C LYS A 79 -12.16 5.78 14.72
N GLU A 80 -11.07 6.55 14.81
CA GLU A 80 -11.11 8.01 14.76
C GLU A 80 -10.91 8.48 13.32
N GLU A 81 -11.73 9.43 12.88
CA GLU A 81 -11.52 10.09 11.58
C GLU A 81 -10.20 10.88 11.59
N PRO A 82 -9.48 10.89 10.47
CA PRO A 82 -8.24 11.65 10.37
C PRO A 82 -8.50 13.15 10.52
N THR A 83 -7.58 13.86 11.14
CA THR A 83 -7.65 15.32 11.34
C THR A 83 -6.43 16.01 10.75
N LYS A 84 -6.58 17.28 10.33
CA LYS A 84 -5.44 18.08 9.87
C LYS A 84 -4.42 18.26 10.99
N LEU A 85 -3.14 18.27 10.64
CA LEU A 85 -1.99 18.35 11.52
C LEU A 85 -1.80 17.14 12.46
N GLN A 86 -2.62 16.10 12.30
CA GLN A 86 -2.41 14.83 13.00
C GLN A 86 -1.04 14.26 12.62
N THR A 87 -0.26 13.86 13.62
CA THR A 87 1.00 13.13 13.38
C THR A 87 0.72 11.73 12.92
N ILE A 88 1.40 11.32 11.86
CA ILE A 88 1.31 9.98 11.26
C ILE A 88 2.70 9.41 11.01
N TYR A 89 2.75 8.09 10.83
CA TYR A 89 3.95 7.33 10.49
C TYR A 89 3.67 6.46 9.28
N VAL A 90 4.54 6.55 8.28
CA VAL A 90 4.48 5.70 7.07
C VAL A 90 5.51 4.60 7.21
N ALA A 91 5.07 3.36 7.15
CA ALA A 91 5.96 2.20 7.23
C ALA A 91 6.00 1.45 5.90
N GLY A 92 7.19 1.02 5.48
CA GLY A 92 7.35 0.27 4.23
C GLY A 92 8.78 -0.13 3.93
N TYR A 93 8.96 -0.73 2.76
CA TYR A 93 10.25 -1.21 2.26
C TYR A 93 10.61 -0.46 0.96
N PRO A 94 11.08 0.80 1.05
CA PRO A 94 11.41 1.59 -0.13
C PRO A 94 12.52 0.92 -0.93
N LEU A 95 12.36 0.90 -2.26
CA LEU A 95 13.31 0.33 -3.24
C LEU A 95 13.54 -1.19 -3.11
N GLY A 96 12.72 -1.90 -2.34
CA GLY A 96 12.78 -3.35 -2.19
C GLY A 96 14.13 -3.85 -1.67
N LYS A 97 14.48 -5.10 -2.00
CA LYS A 97 15.74 -5.75 -1.56
C LYS A 97 17.03 -5.04 -2.01
N GLY A 98 16.94 -4.11 -2.98
CA GLY A 98 18.11 -3.43 -3.51
C GLY A 98 18.76 -2.44 -2.55
N LEU A 99 18.03 -1.96 -1.53
CA LEU A 99 18.54 -0.97 -0.59
C LEU A 99 18.75 -1.54 0.82
N SER A 100 17.76 -2.25 1.37
CA SER A 100 17.80 -2.80 2.73
C SER A 100 16.60 -3.70 2.98
N ASP A 101 16.82 -4.79 3.73
CA ASP A 101 15.74 -5.67 4.21
C ASP A 101 15.04 -5.12 5.46
N ASP A 102 15.48 -3.96 5.96
CA ASP A 102 14.98 -3.34 7.17
C ASP A 102 13.77 -2.45 6.89
N LEU A 103 12.75 -2.52 7.75
CA LEU A 103 11.57 -1.69 7.70
C LEU A 103 11.94 -0.22 7.88
N LYS A 104 11.52 0.63 6.95
CA LYS A 104 11.68 2.08 7.06
C LYS A 104 10.40 2.71 7.60
N ILE A 105 10.57 3.64 8.53
CA ILE A 105 9.47 4.41 9.10
C ILE A 105 9.79 5.89 8.94
N ASN A 106 8.89 6.61 8.27
CA ASN A 106 8.95 8.06 8.14
C ASN A 106 7.78 8.67 8.89
N ASP A 107 8.02 9.75 9.61
CA ASP A 107 6.96 10.53 10.24
C ASP A 107 6.55 11.73 9.39
N GLY A 108 5.37 12.27 9.68
CA GLY A 108 4.83 13.46 9.04
C GLY A 108 3.48 13.81 9.61
N LYS A 109 2.77 14.68 8.87
CA LYS A 109 1.45 15.18 9.26
C LYS A 109 0.45 15.09 8.11
N ILE A 110 -0.82 15.07 8.48
CA ILE A 110 -1.92 15.19 7.53
C ILE A 110 -2.11 16.67 7.20
N ASN A 111 -1.93 17.03 5.92
CA ASN A 111 -2.06 18.42 5.44
C ASN A 111 -3.45 18.70 4.87
N SER A 112 -4.09 17.68 4.25
CA SER A 112 -5.44 17.79 3.70
C SER A 112 -6.24 16.51 3.95
N LEU A 113 -7.56 16.65 4.14
CA LEU A 113 -8.51 15.54 4.26
C LEU A 113 -9.11 15.13 2.92
N LYS A 114 -8.57 15.67 1.83
CA LYS A 114 -8.87 15.30 0.45
C LYS A 114 -7.55 15.09 -0.30
N GLY A 115 -7.56 14.12 -1.19
CA GLY A 115 -6.45 13.82 -2.05
C GLY A 115 -6.45 14.58 -3.36
N PHE A 116 -5.84 13.98 -4.38
CA PHE A 116 -5.75 14.54 -5.72
C PHE A 116 -7.14 14.82 -6.30
N GLU A 117 -7.30 15.94 -7.00
CA GLU A 117 -8.58 16.39 -7.59
C GLU A 117 -9.77 16.38 -6.60
N ASN A 118 -9.52 16.71 -5.33
CA ASN A 118 -10.52 16.69 -4.25
C ASN A 118 -11.07 15.28 -3.93
N ASN A 119 -10.33 14.22 -4.21
CA ASN A 119 -10.72 12.86 -3.88
C ASN A 119 -10.98 12.71 -2.36
N SER A 120 -12.24 12.47 -1.99
CA SER A 120 -12.68 12.36 -0.59
C SER A 120 -12.22 11.05 0.08
N ASN A 121 -11.83 10.04 -0.70
CA ASN A 121 -11.31 8.76 -0.20
C ASN A 121 -9.82 8.82 0.17
N GLU A 122 -9.17 9.96 -0.02
CA GLU A 122 -7.75 10.15 0.24
C GLU A 122 -7.49 11.27 1.23
N ILE A 123 -6.30 11.22 1.82
CA ILE A 123 -5.67 12.31 2.57
C ILE A 123 -4.37 12.72 1.89
N GLN A 124 -3.96 13.97 2.10
CA GLN A 124 -2.64 14.45 1.72
C GLN A 124 -1.75 14.49 2.96
N VAL A 125 -0.51 14.04 2.82
CA VAL A 125 0.51 14.01 3.89
C VAL A 125 1.82 14.60 3.41
N ASP A 126 2.64 15.10 4.35
CA ASP A 126 4.00 15.58 4.08
C ASP A 126 5.09 14.54 4.38
N ALA A 127 4.71 13.41 4.98
CA ALA A 127 5.63 12.28 5.14
C ALA A 127 6.15 11.79 3.79
N ALA A 128 7.44 11.50 3.70
CA ALA A 128 8.04 11.00 2.46
C ALA A 128 7.49 9.61 2.11
N ILE A 129 6.87 9.50 0.94
CA ILE A 129 6.44 8.22 0.34
C ILE A 129 7.28 7.99 -0.91
N ASN A 130 8.19 7.03 -0.84
CA ASN A 130 9.08 6.65 -1.94
C ASN A 130 8.58 5.39 -2.64
N PRO A 131 9.02 5.12 -3.89
CA PRO A 131 8.77 3.84 -4.54
C PRO A 131 9.13 2.66 -3.62
N GLY A 132 8.22 1.69 -3.50
CA GLY A 132 8.32 0.58 -2.54
C GLY A 132 7.51 0.78 -1.26
N ASN A 133 7.20 2.02 -0.85
CA ASN A 133 6.26 2.29 0.25
C ASN A 133 4.78 2.18 -0.19
N SER A 134 4.51 2.14 -1.50
CA SER A 134 3.16 1.92 -2.03
C SER A 134 2.53 0.69 -1.42
N GLY A 135 1.30 0.83 -0.94
CA GLY A 135 0.55 -0.22 -0.26
C GLY A 135 0.90 -0.39 1.21
N GLY A 136 1.90 0.35 1.72
CA GLY A 136 2.27 0.35 3.13
C GLY A 136 1.29 1.10 4.02
N PRO A 137 1.25 0.78 5.31
CA PRO A 137 0.35 1.43 6.24
C PRO A 137 0.83 2.84 6.63
N ILE A 138 -0.12 3.76 6.72
CA ILE A 138 0.02 5.05 7.40
C ILE A 138 -0.73 4.92 8.71
N VAL A 139 -0.02 5.00 9.82
CA VAL A 139 -0.58 4.76 11.15
C VAL A 139 -0.50 6.00 12.05
N ASN A 140 -1.35 6.03 13.07
CA ASN A 140 -1.30 7.03 14.13
C ASN A 140 -0.29 6.62 15.23
N ARG A 141 -0.21 7.41 16.31
CA ARG A 141 0.68 7.14 17.47
C ARG A 141 0.34 5.86 18.23
N ARG A 142 -0.85 5.29 18.03
CA ARG A 142 -1.27 4.00 18.63
C ARG A 142 -1.03 2.82 17.69
N ALA A 143 -0.31 3.04 16.58
CA ALA A 143 -0.10 2.06 15.51
C ALA A 143 -1.40 1.57 14.84
N GLU A 144 -2.46 2.37 14.87
CA GLU A 144 -3.72 2.09 14.18
C GLU A 144 -3.70 2.68 12.78
N LEU A 145 -4.27 1.97 11.81
CA LEU A 145 -4.33 2.37 10.41
C LEU A 145 -5.19 3.62 10.22
N VAL A 146 -4.60 4.66 9.67
CA VAL A 146 -5.27 5.91 9.26
C VAL A 146 -5.47 5.95 7.76
N ALA A 147 -4.46 5.48 7.01
CA ALA A 147 -4.52 5.42 5.56
C ALA A 147 -3.53 4.37 5.01
N ILE A 148 -3.57 4.15 3.69
CA ILE A 148 -2.66 3.28 2.94
C ILE A 148 -1.88 4.16 1.99
N ALA A 149 -0.54 4.10 2.04
CA ALA A 149 0.34 4.94 1.25
C ALA A 149 0.19 4.67 -0.25
N VAL A 150 0.10 5.74 -1.03
CA VAL A 150 0.11 5.69 -2.50
C VAL A 150 1.30 6.49 -2.99
N SER A 151 2.26 5.83 -3.66
CA SER A 151 3.33 6.50 -4.40
C SER A 151 3.02 6.42 -5.89
N GLY A 152 2.87 7.52 -6.57
CA GLY A 152 2.50 7.42 -7.99
C GLY A 152 2.38 8.73 -8.73
N MET A 153 2.51 9.84 -8.07
CA MET A 153 2.61 11.13 -8.74
C MET A 153 4.07 11.42 -9.07
N SER A 154 4.36 11.84 -10.30
CA SER A 154 5.72 12.21 -10.69
C SER A 154 6.21 13.33 -9.78
N LYS A 155 7.42 13.19 -9.25
CA LYS A 155 8.08 14.19 -8.38
C LYS A 155 8.18 15.58 -9.03
N GLU A 156 8.02 15.65 -10.34
CA GLU A 156 8.06 16.91 -11.11
C GLU A 156 6.84 17.81 -10.87
N VAL A 157 5.73 17.24 -10.39
CA VAL A 157 4.48 17.99 -10.22
C VAL A 157 4.17 18.28 -8.73
N THR A 158 4.73 17.52 -7.79
CA THR A 158 4.29 17.56 -6.39
C THR A 158 5.44 17.32 -5.41
N GLU A 159 6.45 18.20 -5.40
CA GLU A 159 7.49 18.12 -4.39
C GLU A 159 6.89 18.29 -2.97
N GLY A 160 7.07 17.27 -2.11
CA GLY A 160 6.56 17.29 -0.74
C GLY A 160 5.05 17.00 -0.57
N ILE A 161 4.35 16.60 -1.64
CA ILE A 161 2.93 16.20 -1.57
C ILE A 161 2.82 14.70 -1.82
N ASN A 162 2.31 13.98 -0.84
CA ASN A 162 2.06 12.54 -0.92
C ASN A 162 0.63 12.24 -0.49
N PHE A 163 0.10 11.10 -0.90
CA PHE A 163 -1.29 10.74 -0.67
C PHE A 163 -1.42 9.40 0.05
N GLY A 164 -2.54 9.23 0.74
CA GLY A 164 -2.92 7.95 1.34
C GLY A 164 -4.43 7.71 1.21
N ILE A 165 -4.81 6.48 0.87
CA ILE A 165 -6.19 6.03 0.83
C ILE A 165 -6.68 5.88 2.26
N LYS A 166 -7.76 6.57 2.64
CA LYS A 166 -8.31 6.53 4.00
C LYS A 166 -8.64 5.11 4.46
N SER A 167 -8.42 4.84 5.73
CA SER A 167 -8.80 3.57 6.35
C SER A 167 -10.30 3.27 6.21
N SER A 168 -11.17 4.29 6.26
CA SER A 168 -12.61 4.13 6.04
C SER A 168 -12.97 3.63 4.63
N ALA A 169 -12.25 4.09 3.60
CA ALA A 169 -12.42 3.57 2.23
C ALA A 169 -11.96 2.11 2.14
N ALA A 170 -10.84 1.77 2.77
CA ALA A 170 -10.34 0.40 2.83
C ALA A 170 -11.30 -0.53 3.61
N GLU A 171 -11.89 -0.07 4.72
CA GLU A 171 -12.92 -0.84 5.45
C GLU A 171 -14.14 -1.16 4.56
N ASN A 172 -14.62 -0.17 3.79
CA ASN A 172 -15.73 -0.38 2.89
C ASN A 172 -15.40 -1.40 1.80
N PHE A 173 -14.19 -1.33 1.24
CA PHE A 173 -13.69 -2.32 0.29
C PHE A 173 -13.64 -3.73 0.91
N LEU A 174 -13.15 -3.86 2.14
CA LEU A 174 -13.09 -5.16 2.84
C LEU A 174 -14.50 -5.70 3.16
N LYS A 175 -15.43 -4.85 3.64
CA LYS A 175 -16.81 -5.23 3.91
C LYS A 175 -17.52 -5.74 2.66
N SER A 176 -17.31 -5.08 1.50
CA SER A 176 -17.85 -5.51 0.20
C SER A 176 -17.34 -6.90 -0.21
N ASN A 177 -16.15 -7.26 0.24
CA ASN A 177 -15.54 -8.57 0.01
C ASN A 177 -15.74 -9.56 1.17
N LYS A 178 -16.63 -9.26 2.14
CA LYS A 178 -16.96 -10.09 3.30
C LYS A 178 -15.75 -10.41 4.20
N ILE A 179 -14.79 -9.52 4.25
CA ILE A 179 -13.63 -9.62 5.13
C ILE A 179 -13.79 -8.64 6.30
N ILE A 180 -13.57 -9.16 7.50
CA ILE A 180 -13.51 -8.37 8.73
C ILE A 180 -12.02 -8.24 9.09
N PRO A 181 -11.51 -6.99 9.17
CA PRO A 181 -10.12 -6.74 9.57
C PRO A 181 -9.87 -7.10 11.05
#